data_8b4acbcd133e1f144b151da071e6dbea
#
_entry.id   8b4acbcd133e1f144b151da071e6dbea
#
_cell.length_a   1.000
_cell.length_b   1.000
_cell.length_c   1.000
_cell.angle_alpha   90.00
_cell.angle_beta   90.00
_cell.angle_gamma   90.00
#
_symmetry.space_group_name_H-M   'P 1'
#
loop_
_entity.id
_entity.type
_entity.pdbx_description
1 polymer ?
#
loop_
_entity_poly.entity_id
_entity_poly.type
_entity_poly.pdbx_seq_one_letter_code
_entity_poly.pdbx_strand_id
1 'polypeptide(L)'
;MKAVAVNGLSRSGKTTVCEALISGLRRRGYKVGSVKEIHFQGFAIDPDPATNTRRHRAAGADPVTASGLYETDVLYGTKLPIDEILRHDDHDFVILEGVSDCNVLSIVTAHTVEEVEQHLDERTGAVSGVVANLGVKEVYGLPVFNALQEPESLVDFVEERAFAPLPSFDPECCSACGRSCRELTGLVVQQKAKREDCLLWRPEVELLVDGAAVPMVPFVQNILRNAVLGVVKELRGFKAGSRIEVRLRS
;
A
#
# COMPACT_ATOMS: atom_id res chain seq x y z
N MET A 1 1.47 -1.66 9.61
CA MET A 1 2.22 -1.10 8.46
C MET A 1 1.54 0.17 7.97
N LYS A 2 2.27 1.29 7.89
CA LYS A 2 1.86 2.53 7.20
C LYS A 2 2.44 2.55 5.79
N ALA A 3 1.79 3.26 4.84
CA ALA A 3 2.33 3.39 3.50
C ALA A 3 2.20 4.83 2.97
N VAL A 4 3.12 5.22 2.10
CA VAL A 4 3.12 6.51 1.40
C VAL A 4 3.54 6.31 -0.05
N ALA A 5 2.80 6.93 -0.97
CA ALA A 5 3.13 6.92 -2.39
C ALA A 5 3.90 8.19 -2.78
N VAL A 6 4.87 8.04 -3.68
CA VAL A 6 5.61 9.14 -4.31
C VAL A 6 5.35 9.06 -5.81
N ASN A 7 4.55 9.99 -6.31
CA ASN A 7 4.07 10.02 -7.69
C ASN A 7 4.53 11.27 -8.43
N GLY A 8 4.47 11.28 -9.75
CA GLY A 8 4.86 12.42 -10.59
C GLY A 8 5.57 11.99 -11.86
N LEU A 9 6.02 12.95 -12.63
CA LEU A 9 6.66 12.76 -13.93
C LEU A 9 8.02 12.04 -13.86
N SER A 10 8.48 11.56 -14.99
CA SER A 10 9.84 11.02 -15.10
C SER A 10 10.87 12.09 -14.73
N ARG A 11 11.90 11.71 -13.98
CA ARG A 11 13.01 12.62 -13.56
C ARG A 11 12.60 13.80 -12.67
N SER A 12 11.37 13.83 -12.15
CA SER A 12 10.90 14.88 -11.23
C SER A 12 11.45 14.77 -9.79
N GLY A 13 12.29 13.75 -9.51
CA GLY A 13 12.90 13.55 -8.20
C GLY A 13 12.23 12.49 -7.32
N LYS A 14 11.33 11.65 -7.86
CA LYS A 14 10.68 10.56 -7.09
C LYS A 14 11.65 9.70 -6.30
N THR A 15 12.65 9.15 -6.99
CA THR A 15 13.63 8.25 -6.36
C THR A 15 14.39 8.96 -5.23
N THR A 16 14.78 10.21 -5.42
CA THR A 16 15.45 11.02 -4.37
C THR A 16 14.56 11.21 -3.15
N VAL A 17 13.27 11.48 -3.36
CA VAL A 17 12.28 11.59 -2.27
C VAL A 17 12.11 10.24 -1.55
N CYS A 18 12.02 9.15 -2.29
CA CYS A 18 11.94 7.80 -1.71
C CYS A 18 13.19 7.47 -0.87
N GLU A 19 14.39 7.75 -1.39
CA GLU A 19 15.66 7.54 -0.69
C GLU A 19 15.75 8.35 0.62
N ALA A 20 15.32 9.61 0.59
CA ALA A 20 15.27 10.47 1.78
C ALA A 20 14.31 9.90 2.85
N LEU A 21 13.12 9.46 2.44
CA LEU A 21 12.13 8.84 3.33
C LEU A 21 12.64 7.52 3.90
N ILE A 22 13.13 6.61 3.06
CA ILE A 22 13.64 5.31 3.49
C ILE A 22 14.78 5.49 4.49
N SER A 23 15.79 6.31 4.16
CA SER A 23 16.93 6.52 5.05
C SER A 23 16.55 7.25 6.34
N GLY A 24 15.65 8.24 6.28
CA GLY A 24 15.19 8.97 7.46
C GLY A 24 14.40 8.08 8.42
N LEU A 25 13.43 7.32 7.92
CA LEU A 25 12.65 6.38 8.73
C LEU A 25 13.53 5.25 9.29
N ARG A 26 14.48 4.73 8.51
CA ARG A 26 15.45 3.74 9.00
C ARG A 26 16.32 4.27 10.13
N ARG A 27 16.78 5.54 10.06
CA ARG A 27 17.52 6.17 11.17
C ARG A 27 16.71 6.28 12.45
N ARG A 28 15.37 6.40 12.34
CA ARG A 28 14.43 6.42 13.48
C ARG A 28 14.10 5.02 14.02
N GLY A 29 14.69 3.97 13.47
CA GLY A 29 14.55 2.59 13.93
C GLY A 29 13.40 1.81 13.31
N TYR A 30 12.64 2.39 12.36
CA TYR A 30 11.57 1.68 11.68
C TYR A 30 12.10 0.64 10.69
N LYS A 31 11.38 -0.46 10.55
CA LYS A 31 11.53 -1.35 9.40
C LYS A 31 10.85 -0.71 8.19
N VAL A 32 11.57 -0.55 7.09
CA VAL A 32 11.05 0.13 5.89
C VAL A 32 11.23 -0.77 4.68
N GLY A 33 10.11 -1.08 4.01
CA GLY A 33 10.07 -1.71 2.71
C GLY A 33 9.87 -0.67 1.60
N SER A 34 10.06 -1.08 0.34
CA SER A 34 9.76 -0.25 -0.81
C SER A 34 9.23 -1.06 -1.98
N VAL A 35 8.29 -0.47 -2.71
CA VAL A 35 7.77 -0.99 -3.98
C VAL A 35 8.01 0.05 -5.04
N LYS A 36 8.63 -0.34 -6.16
CA LYS A 36 8.77 0.51 -7.33
C LYS A 36 7.94 -0.04 -8.47
N GLU A 37 6.96 0.72 -8.92
CA GLU A 37 6.23 0.37 -10.12
C GLU A 37 7.04 0.72 -11.37
N ILE A 38 7.17 -0.26 -12.28
CA ILE A 38 7.97 -0.15 -13.49
C ILE A 38 7.03 -0.25 -14.69
N HIS A 39 6.92 0.85 -15.43
CA HIS A 39 6.04 0.96 -16.61
C HIS A 39 6.73 0.61 -17.94
N PHE A 40 7.94 0.04 -17.86
CA PHE A 40 8.73 -0.32 -19.04
C PHE A 40 8.33 -1.71 -19.52
N GLN A 41 7.91 -1.82 -20.78
CA GLN A 41 7.62 -3.11 -21.41
C GLN A 41 8.92 -3.90 -21.59
N GLY A 42 8.91 -5.16 -21.18
CA GLY A 42 10.10 -6.04 -21.24
C GLY A 42 11.00 -5.99 -20.01
N PHE A 43 10.57 -5.30 -18.93
CA PHE A 43 11.28 -5.40 -17.66
C PHE A 43 11.27 -6.85 -17.15
N ALA A 44 12.46 -7.33 -16.82
CA ALA A 44 12.65 -8.58 -16.09
C ALA A 44 13.91 -8.48 -15.24
N ILE A 45 13.85 -8.92 -13.99
CA ILE A 45 15.02 -8.99 -13.09
C ILE A 45 16.00 -10.05 -13.60
N ASP A 46 15.47 -11.16 -14.14
CA ASP A 46 16.25 -12.25 -14.71
C ASP A 46 15.90 -12.40 -16.19
N PRO A 47 16.52 -11.58 -17.09
CA PRO A 47 16.17 -11.57 -18.51
C PRO A 47 16.80 -12.71 -19.33
N ASP A 48 17.91 -13.31 -18.88
CA ASP A 48 18.64 -14.34 -19.64
C ASP A 48 17.88 -15.67 -19.59
N PRO A 49 17.44 -16.21 -20.74
CA PRO A 49 16.72 -17.48 -20.81
C PRO A 49 17.57 -18.70 -20.41
N ALA A 50 18.91 -18.58 -20.35
CA ALA A 50 19.81 -19.66 -19.99
C ALA A 50 19.97 -19.85 -18.48
N THR A 51 19.52 -18.92 -17.66
CA THR A 51 19.61 -19.05 -16.20
C THR A 51 18.76 -20.19 -15.67
N ASN A 52 19.15 -20.78 -14.55
CA ASN A 52 18.39 -21.87 -13.94
C ASN A 52 17.00 -21.42 -13.49
N THR A 53 16.88 -20.22 -12.95
CA THR A 53 15.62 -19.60 -12.53
C THR A 53 14.63 -19.45 -13.70
N ARG A 54 15.11 -19.00 -14.88
CA ARG A 54 14.29 -18.93 -16.09
C ARG A 54 13.87 -20.32 -16.60
N ARG A 55 14.76 -21.31 -16.50
CA ARG A 55 14.45 -22.70 -16.86
C ARG A 55 13.40 -23.31 -15.94
N HIS A 56 13.46 -23.03 -14.62
CA HIS A 56 12.42 -23.46 -13.69
C HIS A 56 11.05 -22.84 -14.03
N ARG A 57 11.01 -21.52 -14.34
CA ARG A 57 9.77 -20.87 -14.80
C ARG A 57 9.24 -21.47 -16.09
N ALA A 58 10.11 -21.71 -17.07
CA ALA A 58 9.72 -22.34 -18.34
C ALA A 58 9.17 -23.77 -18.15
N ALA A 59 9.59 -24.47 -17.10
CA ALA A 59 9.07 -25.77 -16.69
C ALA A 59 7.75 -25.67 -15.89
N GLY A 60 7.25 -24.46 -15.60
CA GLY A 60 5.95 -24.21 -14.95
C GLY A 60 6.01 -23.85 -13.46
N ALA A 61 7.19 -23.60 -12.89
CA ALA A 61 7.27 -23.11 -11.50
C ALA A 61 6.84 -21.64 -11.40
N ASP A 62 5.93 -21.34 -10.47
CA ASP A 62 5.46 -19.97 -10.15
C ASP A 62 4.96 -19.92 -8.68
N PRO A 63 5.62 -19.15 -7.79
CA PRO A 63 6.83 -18.38 -8.02
C PRO A 63 8.11 -19.23 -8.09
N VAL A 64 9.19 -18.62 -8.58
CA VAL A 64 10.55 -19.17 -8.45
C VAL A 64 11.31 -18.33 -7.43
N THR A 65 11.90 -18.99 -6.44
CA THR A 65 12.76 -18.33 -5.44
C THR A 65 14.23 -18.61 -5.77
N ALA A 66 15.00 -17.55 -5.95
CA ALA A 66 16.45 -17.60 -6.03
C ALA A 66 17.04 -17.25 -4.67
N SER A 67 17.68 -18.20 -4.01
CA SER A 67 18.32 -17.98 -2.70
C SER A 67 19.83 -17.95 -2.86
N GLY A 68 20.43 -16.78 -2.73
CA GLY A 68 21.87 -16.54 -2.79
C GLY A 68 22.49 -16.41 -1.40
N LEU A 69 23.81 -16.15 -1.36
CA LEU A 69 24.53 -15.96 -0.10
C LEU A 69 24.19 -14.64 0.60
N TYR A 70 23.76 -13.62 -0.15
CA TYR A 70 23.57 -12.25 0.35
C TYR A 70 22.16 -11.71 0.08
N GLU A 71 21.41 -12.33 -0.83
CA GLU A 71 20.09 -11.87 -1.23
C GLU A 71 19.18 -13.05 -1.56
N THR A 72 17.87 -12.81 -1.50
CA THR A 72 16.84 -13.78 -1.92
C THR A 72 15.81 -13.05 -2.76
N ASP A 73 15.61 -13.53 -4.00
CA ASP A 73 14.59 -13.03 -4.92
C ASP A 73 13.43 -13.98 -5.03
N VAL A 74 12.21 -13.46 -4.98
CA VAL A 74 10.98 -14.20 -5.27
C VAL A 74 10.39 -13.67 -6.56
N LEU A 75 10.38 -14.49 -7.60
CA LEU A 75 10.00 -14.10 -8.96
C LEU A 75 8.63 -14.68 -9.32
N TYR A 76 7.62 -13.83 -9.32
CA TYR A 76 6.28 -14.17 -9.80
C TYR A 76 6.22 -14.07 -11.34
N GLY A 77 5.46 -14.96 -11.98
CA GLY A 77 5.27 -14.99 -13.43
C GLY A 77 4.37 -13.88 -13.96
N THR A 78 3.62 -13.24 -13.07
CA THR A 78 2.63 -12.19 -13.38
C THR A 78 2.85 -10.96 -12.53
N LYS A 79 2.31 -9.80 -12.96
CA LYS A 79 2.22 -8.61 -12.10
C LYS A 79 1.21 -8.90 -10.98
N LEU A 80 1.66 -8.84 -9.74
CA LEU A 80 0.77 -8.90 -8.58
C LEU A 80 0.06 -7.57 -8.35
N PRO A 81 -1.20 -7.58 -7.89
CA PRO A 81 -1.87 -6.40 -7.36
C PRO A 81 -1.10 -5.80 -6.19
N ILE A 82 -1.15 -4.47 -6.03
CA ILE A 82 -0.39 -3.79 -4.96
C ILE A 82 -0.80 -4.26 -3.56
N ASP A 83 -2.05 -4.54 -3.33
CA ASP A 83 -2.56 -5.03 -2.04
C ASP A 83 -2.06 -6.46 -1.73
N GLU A 84 -1.79 -7.28 -2.74
CA GLU A 84 -1.16 -8.59 -2.58
C GLU A 84 0.33 -8.43 -2.25
N ILE A 85 1.06 -7.55 -2.95
CA ILE A 85 2.46 -7.24 -2.64
C ILE A 85 2.57 -6.78 -1.19
N LEU A 86 1.71 -5.86 -0.75
CA LEU A 86 1.74 -5.31 0.60
C LEU A 86 1.40 -6.33 1.70
N ARG A 87 0.71 -7.43 1.38
CA ARG A 87 0.46 -8.53 2.34
C ARG A 87 1.71 -9.35 2.68
N HIS A 88 2.69 -9.37 1.79
CA HIS A 88 3.97 -10.03 2.05
C HIS A 88 4.94 -9.16 2.86
N ASP A 89 4.57 -7.92 3.17
CA ASP A 89 5.40 -6.93 3.84
C ASP A 89 5.16 -6.92 5.36
N ASP A 90 6.20 -7.25 6.14
CA ASP A 90 6.23 -7.15 7.62
C ASP A 90 7.06 -5.94 8.05
N HIS A 91 6.72 -4.77 7.51
CA HIS A 91 7.40 -3.51 7.79
C HIS A 91 6.52 -2.52 8.55
N ASP A 92 7.15 -1.56 9.25
CA ASP A 92 6.43 -0.45 9.88
C ASP A 92 5.93 0.53 8.83
N PHE A 93 6.78 0.79 7.81
CA PHE A 93 6.49 1.66 6.66
C PHE A 93 6.83 1.00 5.34
N VAL A 94 6.03 1.30 4.31
CA VAL A 94 6.33 0.96 2.91
C VAL A 94 6.26 2.21 2.04
N ILE A 95 7.32 2.45 1.27
CA ILE A 95 7.43 3.56 0.33
C ILE A 95 7.11 3.06 -1.07
N LEU A 96 6.11 3.66 -1.71
CA LEU A 96 5.57 3.25 -3.00
C LEU A 96 6.00 4.26 -4.08
N GLU A 97 6.99 3.91 -4.90
CA GLU A 97 7.44 4.77 -6.01
C GLU A 97 6.65 4.50 -7.28
N GLY A 98 5.90 5.49 -7.74
CA GLY A 98 5.14 5.43 -8.99
C GLY A 98 3.84 4.62 -8.94
N VAL A 99 3.43 4.16 -7.75
CA VAL A 99 2.20 3.39 -7.56
C VAL A 99 1.02 4.33 -7.43
N SER A 100 0.03 4.19 -8.32
CA SER A 100 -1.15 5.06 -8.38
C SER A 100 -2.46 4.40 -7.93
N ASP A 101 -2.50 3.09 -7.84
CA ASP A 101 -3.69 2.28 -7.55
C ASP A 101 -3.84 1.90 -6.06
N CYS A 102 -3.12 2.60 -5.17
CA CYS A 102 -3.18 2.38 -3.73
C CYS A 102 -3.80 3.58 -3.00
N ASN A 103 -4.69 3.31 -2.04
CA ASN A 103 -5.37 4.33 -1.24
C ASN A 103 -4.55 4.68 0.03
N VAL A 104 -3.52 5.52 -0.16
CA VAL A 104 -2.56 5.97 0.86
C VAL A 104 -2.29 7.46 0.71
N LEU A 105 -1.59 8.05 1.68
CA LEU A 105 -0.99 9.39 1.52
C LEU A 105 -0.11 9.42 0.28
N SER A 106 -0.26 10.45 -0.57
CA SER A 106 0.57 10.67 -1.75
C SER A 106 1.38 11.95 -1.64
N ILE A 107 2.64 11.89 -2.08
CA ILE A 107 3.53 13.03 -2.29
C ILE A 107 3.71 13.17 -3.79
N VAL A 108 3.37 14.35 -4.34
CA VAL A 108 3.55 14.66 -5.75
C VAL A 108 4.93 15.28 -5.98
N THR A 109 5.68 14.75 -6.96
CA THR A 109 6.93 15.32 -7.42
C THR A 109 6.78 15.89 -8.83
N ALA A 110 7.32 17.08 -9.07
CA ALA A 110 7.21 17.81 -10.32
C ALA A 110 8.49 18.62 -10.60
N HIS A 111 8.63 19.13 -11.85
CA HIS A 111 9.68 20.07 -12.21
C HIS A 111 9.22 21.51 -12.01
N THR A 112 7.95 21.79 -12.26
CA THR A 112 7.34 23.13 -12.16
C THR A 112 6.05 23.10 -11.33
N VAL A 113 5.56 24.28 -10.98
CA VAL A 113 4.29 24.42 -10.22
C VAL A 113 3.09 23.97 -11.06
N GLU A 114 3.10 24.25 -12.37
CA GLU A 114 2.03 23.88 -13.29
C GLU A 114 1.91 22.36 -13.45
N GLU A 115 3.04 21.66 -13.44
CA GLU A 115 3.06 20.19 -13.47
C GLU A 115 2.47 19.57 -12.20
N VAL A 116 2.61 20.24 -11.04
CA VAL A 116 1.96 19.78 -9.80
C VAL A 116 0.46 19.67 -9.98
N GLU A 117 -0.18 20.70 -10.53
CA GLU A 117 -1.64 20.74 -10.72
C GLU A 117 -2.16 19.55 -11.53
N GLN A 118 -1.43 19.13 -12.54
CA GLN A 118 -1.80 18.00 -13.42
C GLN A 118 -1.76 16.63 -12.72
N HIS A 119 -1.05 16.54 -11.59
CA HIS A 119 -0.84 15.31 -10.85
C HIS A 119 -1.48 15.30 -9.45
N LEU A 120 -2.19 16.38 -9.10
CA LEU A 120 -2.95 16.44 -7.85
C LEU A 120 -4.14 15.48 -7.91
N ASP A 121 -4.32 14.78 -6.81
CA ASP A 121 -5.55 14.07 -6.52
C ASP A 121 -5.90 14.20 -5.03
N GLU A 122 -7.03 13.67 -4.62
CA GLU A 122 -7.52 13.76 -3.25
C GLU A 122 -6.59 13.14 -2.20
N ARG A 123 -5.66 12.27 -2.59
CA ARG A 123 -4.66 11.63 -1.73
C ARG A 123 -3.42 12.50 -1.52
N THR A 124 -3.28 13.57 -2.29
CA THR A 124 -2.08 14.40 -2.24
C THR A 124 -2.04 15.20 -0.94
N GLY A 125 -1.03 14.94 -0.11
CA GLY A 125 -0.83 15.66 1.14
C GLY A 125 0.38 16.58 1.15
N ALA A 126 1.30 16.42 0.18
CA ALA A 126 2.49 17.24 0.07
C ALA A 126 3.05 17.25 -1.36
N VAL A 127 3.92 18.20 -1.63
CA VAL A 127 4.69 18.35 -2.87
C VAL A 127 6.18 18.25 -2.56
N SER A 128 6.95 17.67 -3.48
CA SER A 128 8.42 17.58 -3.36
C SER A 128 9.08 17.49 -4.76
N GLY A 129 10.32 17.04 -4.81
CA GLY A 129 11.07 16.86 -6.05
C GLY A 129 11.74 18.13 -6.54
N VAL A 130 11.92 18.24 -7.85
CA VAL A 130 12.67 19.35 -8.48
C VAL A 130 12.05 20.71 -8.20
N VAL A 131 10.70 20.78 -8.19
CA VAL A 131 9.97 22.01 -7.91
C VAL A 131 10.29 22.62 -6.54
N ALA A 132 10.68 21.82 -5.56
CA ALA A 132 11.07 22.30 -4.24
C ALA A 132 12.35 23.16 -4.26
N ASN A 133 13.20 23.05 -5.29
CA ASN A 133 14.38 23.89 -5.46
C ASN A 133 14.05 25.35 -5.83
N LEU A 134 12.79 25.63 -6.20
CA LEU A 134 12.33 27.00 -6.46
C LEU A 134 12.17 27.81 -5.16
N GLY A 135 12.35 27.19 -4.00
CA GLY A 135 12.24 27.86 -2.69
C GLY A 135 10.82 28.15 -2.24
N VAL A 136 9.80 27.69 -2.96
CA VAL A 136 8.39 27.80 -2.57
C VAL A 136 8.10 26.86 -1.40
N LYS A 137 7.37 27.34 -0.39
CA LYS A 137 7.02 26.54 0.80
C LYS A 137 5.61 25.95 0.74
N GLU A 138 4.78 26.44 -0.20
CA GLU A 138 3.41 25.99 -0.39
C GLU A 138 3.03 26.11 -1.87
N VAL A 139 2.32 25.10 -2.39
CA VAL A 139 1.78 25.07 -3.74
C VAL A 139 0.36 24.47 -3.68
N TYR A 140 -0.64 25.19 -4.19
CA TYR A 140 -2.06 24.78 -4.16
C TYR A 140 -2.57 24.39 -2.76
N GLY A 141 -2.11 25.08 -1.71
CA GLY A 141 -2.50 24.79 -0.31
C GLY A 141 -1.80 23.58 0.29
N LEU A 142 -0.80 23.01 -0.40
CA LEU A 142 -0.04 21.84 0.05
C LEU A 142 1.38 22.27 0.44
N PRO A 143 1.95 21.72 1.54
CA PRO A 143 3.32 21.99 1.93
C PRO A 143 4.29 21.43 0.90
N VAL A 144 5.38 22.17 0.66
CA VAL A 144 6.47 21.77 -0.23
C VAL A 144 7.70 21.44 0.59
N PHE A 145 8.24 20.23 0.42
CA PHE A 145 9.43 19.75 1.11
C PHE A 145 10.59 19.53 0.14
N ASN A 146 11.75 20.09 0.47
CA ASN A 146 12.99 19.80 -0.26
C ASN A 146 13.70 18.58 0.35
N ALA A 147 13.56 17.43 -0.29
CA ALA A 147 14.12 16.17 0.19
C ALA A 147 15.66 16.15 0.31
N LEU A 148 16.36 17.06 -0.38
CA LEU A 148 17.83 17.19 -0.32
C LEU A 148 18.29 18.16 0.77
N GLN A 149 17.58 19.27 0.97
CA GLN A 149 17.98 20.34 1.89
C GLN A 149 17.36 20.15 3.28
N GLU A 150 16.12 19.70 3.36
CA GLU A 150 15.34 19.55 4.59
C GLU A 150 14.71 18.14 4.70
N PRO A 151 15.48 17.04 4.57
CA PRO A 151 14.93 15.68 4.55
C PRO A 151 14.16 15.34 5.83
N GLU A 152 14.59 15.84 7.00
CA GLU A 152 13.94 15.54 8.28
C GLU A 152 12.52 16.10 8.34
N SER A 153 12.27 17.30 7.81
CA SER A 153 10.91 17.87 7.77
C SER A 153 9.95 17.03 6.93
N LEU A 154 10.44 16.44 5.82
CA LEU A 154 9.66 15.52 5.00
C LEU A 154 9.39 14.21 5.75
N VAL A 155 10.38 13.69 6.47
CA VAL A 155 10.25 12.46 7.28
C VAL A 155 9.27 12.67 8.43
N ASP A 156 9.35 13.82 9.14
CA ASP A 156 8.41 14.21 10.21
C ASP A 156 6.98 14.22 9.68
N PHE A 157 6.77 14.86 8.53
CA PHE A 157 5.46 14.91 7.88
C PHE A 157 4.91 13.50 7.57
N VAL A 158 5.73 12.63 7.01
CA VAL A 158 5.32 11.26 6.66
C VAL A 158 5.09 10.40 7.91
N GLU A 159 5.93 10.52 8.91
CA GLU A 159 5.79 9.77 10.17
C GLU A 159 4.46 10.11 10.87
N GLU A 160 4.10 11.40 10.89
CA GLU A 160 2.84 11.89 11.46
C GLU A 160 1.63 11.50 10.61
N ARG A 161 1.71 11.70 9.28
CA ARG A 161 0.56 11.74 8.39
C ARG A 161 0.27 10.42 7.66
N ALA A 162 1.27 9.55 7.52
CA ALA A 162 1.06 8.26 6.87
C ALA A 162 0.19 7.33 7.71
N PHE A 163 -0.65 6.57 7.04
CA PHE A 163 -1.59 5.61 7.63
C PHE A 163 -1.55 4.28 6.88
N ALA A 164 -2.16 3.26 7.46
CA ALA A 164 -2.30 1.96 6.81
C ALA A 164 -3.21 2.07 5.59
N PRO A 165 -2.88 1.43 4.45
CA PRO A 165 -3.68 1.50 3.23
C PRO A 165 -5.17 1.27 3.47
N LEU A 166 -6.02 2.09 2.85
CA LEU A 166 -7.43 1.76 2.72
C LEU A 166 -7.62 0.74 1.59
N PRO A 167 -8.62 -0.13 1.68
CA PRO A 167 -8.92 -1.06 0.59
C PRO A 167 -9.28 -0.32 -0.70
N SER A 168 -9.27 -1.05 -1.83
CA SER A 168 -9.70 -0.55 -3.13
C SER A 168 -10.90 -1.36 -3.60
N PHE A 169 -12.06 -1.15 -2.99
CA PHE A 169 -13.31 -1.74 -3.46
C PHE A 169 -14.03 -0.81 -4.42
N ASP A 170 -14.70 -1.40 -5.39
CA ASP A 170 -15.67 -0.69 -6.22
C ASP A 170 -16.77 -0.11 -5.32
N PRO A 171 -17.18 1.16 -5.49
CA PRO A 171 -18.29 1.77 -4.73
C PRO A 171 -19.59 0.99 -4.79
N GLU A 172 -19.85 0.25 -5.88
CA GLU A 172 -21.01 -0.65 -5.98
C GLU A 172 -20.86 -1.88 -5.07
N CYS A 173 -19.62 -2.30 -4.79
CA CYS A 173 -19.33 -3.43 -3.92
C CYS A 173 -19.26 -3.04 -2.44
N CYS A 174 -18.73 -1.84 -2.12
CA CYS A 174 -18.58 -1.38 -0.76
C CYS A 174 -18.77 0.14 -0.62
N SER A 175 -19.91 0.54 -0.09
CA SER A 175 -20.18 1.93 0.35
C SER A 175 -20.59 1.98 1.83
N ALA A 176 -20.12 1.05 2.64
CA ALA A 176 -20.56 0.87 4.02
C ALA A 176 -20.29 2.10 4.91
N CYS A 177 -19.24 2.86 4.65
CA CYS A 177 -18.97 4.14 5.33
C CYS A 177 -19.65 5.35 4.67
N GLY A 178 -20.49 5.14 3.64
CA GLY A 178 -21.18 6.18 2.89
C GLY A 178 -20.28 6.94 1.90
N ARG A 179 -19.09 6.41 1.59
CA ARG A 179 -18.08 7.03 0.70
C ARG A 179 -17.34 5.95 -0.09
N SER A 180 -16.74 6.34 -1.22
CA SER A 180 -15.74 5.51 -1.86
C SER A 180 -14.46 5.44 -1.02
N CYS A 181 -13.66 4.39 -1.22
CA CYS A 181 -12.37 4.25 -0.51
C CYS A 181 -11.43 5.42 -0.85
N ARG A 182 -11.47 5.93 -2.09
CA ARG A 182 -10.68 7.06 -2.55
C ARG A 182 -11.08 8.36 -1.85
N GLU A 183 -12.37 8.68 -1.79
CA GLU A 183 -12.90 9.85 -1.06
C GLU A 183 -12.53 9.81 0.42
N LEU A 184 -12.69 8.65 1.07
CA LEU A 184 -12.28 8.51 2.47
C LEU A 184 -10.78 8.74 2.63
N THR A 185 -9.94 8.23 1.71
CA THR A 185 -8.49 8.49 1.71
C THR A 185 -8.20 9.99 1.67
N GLY A 186 -8.86 10.73 0.78
CA GLY A 186 -8.71 12.18 0.68
C GLY A 186 -9.10 12.90 1.98
N LEU A 187 -10.18 12.48 2.63
CA LEU A 187 -10.59 13.06 3.92
C LEU A 187 -9.58 12.74 5.04
N VAL A 188 -8.99 11.54 5.04
CA VAL A 188 -7.94 11.18 6.01
C VAL A 188 -6.67 12.02 5.77
N VAL A 189 -6.25 12.17 4.51
CA VAL A 189 -5.13 13.04 4.13
C VAL A 189 -5.37 14.49 4.56
N GLN A 190 -6.60 15.00 4.42
CA GLN A 190 -6.99 16.35 4.86
C GLN A 190 -7.23 16.44 6.38
N GLN A 191 -7.06 15.37 7.15
CA GLN A 191 -7.36 15.29 8.60
C GLN A 191 -8.84 15.58 8.97
N LYS A 192 -9.75 15.40 8.00
CA LYS A 192 -11.21 15.53 8.19
C LYS A 192 -11.88 14.19 8.56
N ALA A 193 -11.14 13.10 8.45
CA ALA A 193 -11.55 11.76 8.83
C ALA A 193 -10.33 10.99 9.39
N LYS A 194 -10.60 9.83 9.98
CA LYS A 194 -9.56 8.90 10.46
C LYS A 194 -9.56 7.62 9.62
N ARG A 195 -8.43 6.91 9.63
CA ARG A 195 -8.30 5.60 8.97
C ARG A 195 -9.36 4.62 9.49
N GLU A 196 -9.67 4.70 10.78
CA GLU A 196 -10.62 3.86 11.51
C GLU A 196 -12.08 4.09 11.14
N ASP A 197 -12.39 5.18 10.43
CA ASP A 197 -13.74 5.44 9.91
C ASP A 197 -14.11 4.47 8.77
N CYS A 198 -13.13 3.78 8.20
CA CYS A 198 -13.37 2.63 7.35
C CYS A 198 -13.85 1.44 8.19
N LEU A 199 -15.09 1.00 7.98
CA LEU A 199 -15.68 -0.12 8.72
C LEU A 199 -14.95 -1.46 8.51
N LEU A 200 -14.09 -1.56 7.50
CA LEU A 200 -13.25 -2.72 7.23
C LEU A 200 -11.88 -2.66 7.92
N TRP A 201 -11.62 -1.64 8.73
CA TRP A 201 -10.38 -1.52 9.48
C TRP A 201 -10.14 -2.67 10.46
N ARG A 202 -11.20 -3.13 11.11
CA ARG A 202 -11.20 -4.28 12.00
C ARG A 202 -12.43 -5.14 11.68
N PRO A 203 -12.33 -6.01 10.68
CA PRO A 203 -13.46 -6.85 10.33
C PRO A 203 -13.80 -7.78 11.51
N GLU A 204 -15.08 -7.88 11.83
CA GLU A 204 -15.58 -8.85 12.83
C GLU A 204 -15.39 -10.30 12.36
N VAL A 205 -15.25 -10.48 11.04
CA VAL A 205 -15.07 -11.76 10.37
C VAL A 205 -13.87 -11.69 9.44
N GLU A 206 -12.91 -12.56 9.66
CA GLU A 206 -11.76 -12.75 8.79
C GLU A 206 -11.89 -14.10 8.08
N LEU A 207 -11.74 -14.09 6.76
CA LEU A 207 -11.69 -15.31 5.94
C LEU A 207 -10.26 -15.48 5.43
N LEU A 208 -9.68 -16.64 5.72
CA LEU A 208 -8.38 -17.03 5.18
C LEU A 208 -8.60 -18.19 4.19
N VAL A 209 -8.04 -18.08 3.00
CA VAL A 209 -7.97 -19.17 2.01
C VAL A 209 -6.49 -19.44 1.76
N ASP A 210 -6.07 -20.67 2.02
CA ASP A 210 -4.65 -21.08 1.96
C ASP A 210 -3.70 -20.17 2.78
N GLY A 211 -4.23 -19.62 3.90
CA GLY A 211 -3.50 -18.71 4.78
C GLY A 211 -3.49 -17.24 4.35
N ALA A 212 -3.99 -16.93 3.15
CA ALA A 212 -4.13 -15.55 2.68
C ALA A 212 -5.48 -14.96 3.09
N ALA A 213 -5.48 -13.74 3.65
CA ALA A 213 -6.71 -13.05 4.01
C ALA A 213 -7.48 -12.63 2.75
N VAL A 214 -8.75 -13.02 2.67
CA VAL A 214 -9.66 -12.63 1.59
C VAL A 214 -10.47 -11.42 2.05
N PRO A 215 -10.30 -10.24 1.43
CA PRO A 215 -11.10 -9.07 1.77
C PRO A 215 -12.58 -9.33 1.48
N MET A 216 -13.43 -9.02 2.45
CA MET A 216 -14.88 -9.18 2.30
C MET A 216 -15.57 -7.85 2.56
N VAL A 217 -16.54 -7.50 1.71
CA VAL A 217 -17.44 -6.39 1.97
C VAL A 217 -18.36 -6.70 3.16
N PRO A 218 -18.87 -5.72 3.90
CA PRO A 218 -19.67 -5.93 5.12
C PRO A 218 -20.86 -6.86 4.92
N PHE A 219 -21.51 -6.80 3.76
CA PHE A 219 -22.63 -7.69 3.43
C PHE A 219 -22.21 -9.17 3.45
N VAL A 220 -21.07 -9.51 2.83
CA VAL A 220 -20.54 -10.88 2.81
C VAL A 220 -20.06 -11.30 4.19
N GLN A 221 -19.43 -10.41 4.96
CA GLN A 221 -19.07 -10.67 6.35
C GLN A 221 -20.29 -11.03 7.20
N ASN A 222 -21.40 -10.29 7.05
CA ASN A 222 -22.65 -10.55 7.77
C ASN A 222 -23.26 -11.92 7.39
N ILE A 223 -23.24 -12.27 6.11
CA ILE A 223 -23.71 -13.59 5.66
C ILE A 223 -22.89 -14.69 6.33
N LEU A 224 -21.57 -14.62 6.22
CA LEU A 224 -20.66 -15.63 6.77
C LEU A 224 -20.79 -15.72 8.29
N ARG A 225 -20.82 -14.57 8.98
CA ARG A 225 -21.03 -14.50 10.42
C ARG A 225 -22.34 -15.19 10.85
N ASN A 226 -23.42 -14.86 10.18
CA ASN A 226 -24.74 -15.41 10.53
C ASN A 226 -24.82 -16.90 10.25
N ALA A 227 -24.24 -17.37 9.16
CA ALA A 227 -24.19 -18.79 8.83
C ALA A 227 -23.39 -19.58 9.88
N VAL A 228 -22.19 -19.12 10.23
CA VAL A 228 -21.36 -19.77 11.26
C VAL A 228 -22.02 -19.71 12.63
N LEU A 229 -22.51 -18.55 13.05
CA LEU A 229 -23.18 -18.40 14.35
C LEU A 229 -24.48 -19.22 14.43
N GLY A 230 -25.21 -19.37 13.33
CA GLY A 230 -26.43 -20.20 13.28
C GLY A 230 -26.15 -21.66 13.65
N VAL A 231 -25.01 -22.19 13.22
CA VAL A 231 -24.59 -23.54 13.57
C VAL A 231 -23.97 -23.61 14.96
N VAL A 232 -23.02 -22.71 15.26
CA VAL A 232 -22.21 -22.80 16.48
C VAL A 232 -23.02 -22.55 17.75
N LYS A 233 -24.07 -21.73 17.69
CA LYS A 233 -24.99 -21.47 18.82
C LYS A 233 -25.73 -22.72 19.33
N GLU A 234 -25.97 -23.69 18.45
CA GLU A 234 -26.60 -24.95 18.78
C GLU A 234 -25.65 -25.97 19.44
N LEU A 235 -24.34 -25.68 19.44
CA LEU A 235 -23.35 -26.60 19.98
C LEU A 235 -23.19 -26.43 21.51
N ARG A 236 -23.06 -27.55 22.21
CA ARG A 236 -22.76 -27.53 23.63
C ARG A 236 -21.39 -26.89 23.88
N GLY A 237 -21.33 -25.93 24.80
CA GLY A 237 -20.10 -25.22 25.15
C GLY A 237 -19.94 -23.84 24.50
N PHE A 238 -20.84 -23.45 23.60
CA PHE A 238 -20.84 -22.09 23.08
C PHE A 238 -21.12 -21.06 24.19
N LYS A 239 -20.34 -19.99 24.20
CA LYS A 239 -20.54 -18.81 25.05
C LYS A 239 -20.55 -17.56 24.18
N ALA A 240 -21.48 -16.65 24.42
CA ALA A 240 -21.51 -15.35 23.74
C ALA A 240 -20.18 -14.60 23.95
N GLY A 241 -19.64 -14.00 22.91
CA GLY A 241 -18.33 -13.32 22.95
C GLY A 241 -17.10 -14.22 22.73
N SER A 242 -17.29 -15.54 22.53
CA SER A 242 -16.18 -16.44 22.19
C SER A 242 -15.62 -16.16 20.81
N ARG A 243 -14.30 -16.24 20.66
CA ARG A 243 -13.65 -16.32 19.35
C ARG A 243 -13.94 -17.69 18.73
N ILE A 244 -14.43 -17.67 17.50
CA ILE A 244 -14.76 -18.86 16.73
C ILE A 244 -13.73 -19.01 15.60
N GLU A 245 -13.18 -20.20 15.45
CA GLU A 245 -12.31 -20.55 14.34
C GLU A 245 -12.86 -21.79 13.62
N VAL A 246 -13.08 -21.68 12.31
CA VAL A 246 -13.57 -22.76 11.44
C VAL A 246 -12.48 -23.09 10.43
N ARG A 247 -12.06 -24.35 10.39
CA ARG A 247 -11.07 -24.85 9.41
C ARG A 247 -11.77 -25.85 8.48
N LEU A 248 -11.76 -25.52 7.21
CA LEU A 248 -12.27 -26.39 6.15
C LEU A 248 -11.11 -26.87 5.28
N ARG A 249 -11.20 -28.10 4.80
CA ARG A 249 -10.32 -28.63 3.77
C ARG A 249 -11.21 -29.06 2.61
N SER A 250 -10.96 -28.50 1.44
CA SER A 250 -11.63 -28.91 0.19
C SER A 250 -10.94 -30.11 -0.42
#